data_e4bfb996586c30a7715c49259c580d5a
#
_entry.id   e4bfb996586c30a7715c49259c580d5a
#
_cell.length_a   1.000
_cell.length_b   1.000
_cell.length_c   1.000
_cell.angle_alpha   90.00
_cell.angle_beta   90.00
_cell.angle_gamma   90.00
#
_symmetry.space_group_name_H-M   'P 1'
#
loop_
_entity.id
_entity.type
_entity.pdbx_description
1 polymer ?
#
loop_
_entity_poly.entity_id
_entity_poly.type
_entity_poly.pdbx_seq_one_letter_code
_entity_poly.pdbx_strand_id
1 'polypeptide(L)'
;MKMGSASAGLVSIFSNGYRSLSAPVSSWRTLASSSLYKHYKRNSKSAVFSCLSSSKIELSCLSSKVDVAQTTTTSVNGYHKYDRLLPCPSENGPPRVEHLVVSEGGPVLEYICKSLDLPPLFVADLIHFGAVYYALVCPQPPPSATPEQIRIFKEVTAPSVLSKRTSIKGKTVREAQKTFRITHVEQFVEAGTYLRVHVHPKRFPRCYEIDWKSRIIAVTDSYVVLDKPAGTSVGGTSDNIEESCATFASRALGFSTPLKTTHQIDNCTEGCVVLARTKEYCSIFHGKIREKKVKKLYLALTAAPVPIGIITHYMRPINVAPRLVSEDFIKGWYLCKLEVMECKEVPWPDPVIQQKYCIEDSEWPSKDRAYECKINLLTGRTHQVRAQLAACGAPIVGDSMYMPAAIAEMANPGLNPFGKYKKYTTESDKEMTVTKWFARFGKEPKVAIGLQACEISWDDGEHFYEARSPWWRSGMA
;
A
#
# COMPACT_ATOMS: atom_id res chain seq x y z
N MET A 1 28.35 -31.98 33.22
CA MET A 1 29.00 -30.72 33.68
C MET A 1 28.65 -29.60 32.73
N LYS A 2 28.04 -28.56 33.26
CA LYS A 2 27.68 -27.27 32.67
C LYS A 2 26.82 -27.27 31.37
N MET A 3 25.51 -27.21 31.57
CA MET A 3 24.52 -26.75 30.64
C MET A 3 24.68 -25.24 30.39
N GLY A 4 24.74 -24.82 29.15
CA GLY A 4 24.65 -23.44 28.71
C GLY A 4 23.31 -23.20 28.07
N SER A 5 22.44 -22.44 28.71
CA SER A 5 21.12 -22.06 28.21
C SER A 5 21.28 -21.01 27.11
N ALA A 6 20.83 -21.32 25.89
CA ALA A 6 20.68 -20.36 24.83
C ALA A 6 19.28 -19.75 24.90
N SER A 7 19.21 -18.48 25.26
CA SER A 7 17.99 -17.67 25.22
C SER A 7 17.59 -17.40 23.78
N ALA A 8 16.42 -17.90 23.38
CA ALA A 8 15.81 -17.58 22.10
C ALA A 8 15.29 -16.14 22.10
N GLY A 9 15.96 -15.27 21.37
CA GLY A 9 15.50 -13.91 21.09
C GLY A 9 14.30 -13.94 20.13
N LEU A 10 13.12 -13.58 20.62
CA LEU A 10 11.93 -13.31 19.81
C LEU A 10 12.17 -12.08 18.93
N VAL A 11 12.47 -12.31 17.65
CA VAL A 11 12.50 -11.26 16.63
C VAL A 11 11.07 -10.93 16.24
N SER A 12 10.59 -9.76 16.64
CA SER A 12 9.33 -9.17 16.22
C SER A 12 9.31 -8.91 14.71
N ILE A 13 8.51 -9.70 13.96
CA ILE A 13 8.34 -9.57 12.48
C ILE A 13 7.12 -8.68 12.18
N PHE A 14 7.04 -7.49 12.71
CA PHE A 14 6.03 -6.52 12.30
C PHE A 14 6.56 -5.10 12.34
N SER A 15 7.24 -4.71 11.27
CA SER A 15 7.30 -3.31 10.84
C SER A 15 7.44 -3.27 9.32
N ASN A 16 6.32 -3.32 8.61
CA ASN A 16 6.28 -2.95 7.21
C ASN A 16 6.40 -1.42 7.09
N GLY A 17 7.63 -0.92 7.23
CA GLY A 17 7.96 0.42 6.84
C GLY A 17 8.23 0.46 5.35
N TYR A 18 7.36 1.07 4.57
CA TYR A 18 7.67 1.49 3.21
C TYR A 18 8.83 2.49 3.28
N ARG A 19 10.05 2.04 3.00
CA ARG A 19 11.16 2.95 2.72
C ARG A 19 11.21 3.16 1.20
N SER A 20 10.72 4.31 0.75
CA SER A 20 10.97 4.77 -0.62
C SER A 20 12.44 5.17 -0.74
N LEU A 21 13.11 4.71 -1.77
CA LEU A 21 14.48 5.11 -2.16
C LEU A 21 14.47 6.38 -3.05
N SER A 22 13.41 7.11 -3.12
CA SER A 22 13.44 8.51 -3.54
C SER A 22 13.45 9.33 -2.27
N ALA A 23 14.44 10.17 -2.07
CA ALA A 23 14.49 11.07 -0.93
C ALA A 23 13.16 11.84 -0.87
N PRO A 24 12.27 11.55 0.08
CA PRO A 24 11.11 12.40 0.24
C PRO A 24 11.63 13.72 0.78
N VAL A 25 11.24 14.82 0.18
CA VAL A 25 11.38 16.13 0.79
C VAL A 25 10.41 16.14 1.98
N SER A 26 10.82 15.50 3.07
CA SER A 26 10.11 15.54 4.33
C SER A 26 10.60 16.78 5.08
N SER A 27 9.73 17.78 5.20
CA SER A 27 10.04 18.96 6.01
C SER A 27 9.68 18.67 7.48
N TRP A 28 10.68 18.73 8.33
CA TRP A 28 10.47 18.84 9.79
C TRP A 28 10.19 20.29 10.12
N ARG A 29 8.99 20.61 10.55
CA ARG A 29 8.66 21.96 10.98
C ARG A 29 8.48 22.00 12.48
N THR A 30 9.28 22.82 13.12
CA THR A 30 9.01 23.32 14.48
C THR A 30 8.50 24.75 14.34
N LEU A 31 7.32 25.05 14.85
CA LEU A 31 6.88 26.42 15.04
C LEU A 31 7.64 27.00 16.25
N ALA A 32 8.87 27.43 16.04
CA ALA A 32 9.55 28.31 16.96
C ALA A 32 9.28 29.73 16.46
N SER A 33 8.61 30.50 17.31
CA SER A 33 8.37 31.96 17.23
C SER A 33 8.52 32.70 15.89
N SER A 34 7.54 33.44 15.57
CA SER A 34 7.18 34.42 14.53
C SER A 34 8.24 35.16 13.69
N SER A 35 9.53 34.89 13.79
CA SER A 35 10.57 35.66 13.09
C SER A 35 11.11 35.07 11.78
N LEU A 36 10.89 33.79 11.50
CA LEU A 36 11.40 33.12 10.29
C LEU A 36 10.39 33.07 9.11
N TYR A 37 9.20 33.61 9.32
CA TYR A 37 8.12 33.53 8.32
C TYR A 37 8.27 34.53 7.14
N LYS A 38 9.21 35.47 7.20
CA LYS A 38 9.33 36.51 6.16
C LYS A 38 10.16 36.13 4.91
N HIS A 39 10.98 35.10 4.95
CA HIS A 39 11.89 34.81 3.84
C HIS A 39 11.46 33.71 2.86
N TYR A 40 10.40 32.94 3.18
CA TYR A 40 9.97 31.83 2.30
C TYR A 40 8.83 32.14 1.33
N LYS A 41 8.36 33.39 1.30
CA LYS A 41 7.22 33.85 0.48
C LYS A 41 7.54 34.16 -0.97
N ARG A 42 8.77 33.95 -1.45
CA ARG A 42 9.19 34.46 -2.78
C ARG A 42 9.32 33.46 -3.92
N ASN A 43 9.25 32.15 -3.72
CA ASN A 43 9.54 31.19 -4.81
C ASN A 43 8.51 30.06 -5.04
N SER A 44 7.25 30.23 -4.64
CA SER A 44 6.20 29.25 -5.00
C SER A 44 4.99 29.93 -5.64
N LYS A 45 5.24 30.72 -6.67
CA LYS A 45 4.20 31.15 -7.61
C LYS A 45 4.45 30.46 -8.93
N SER A 46 3.83 29.30 -9.15
CA SER A 46 3.29 28.83 -10.42
C SER A 46 2.97 27.34 -10.32
N ALA A 47 1.73 27.01 -10.60
CA ALA A 47 1.21 25.68 -10.89
C ALA A 47 0.25 25.05 -9.87
N VAL A 48 -0.66 25.80 -9.22
CA VAL A 48 -1.89 25.21 -8.67
C VAL A 48 -3.03 26.24 -8.68
N PHE A 49 -3.37 26.82 -9.82
CA PHE A 49 -4.61 27.60 -9.94
C PHE A 49 -5.14 27.52 -11.38
N SER A 50 -5.84 26.43 -11.69
CA SER A 50 -6.82 26.45 -12.77
C SER A 50 -7.89 25.39 -12.57
N CYS A 51 -8.66 25.47 -11.49
CA CYS A 51 -9.99 24.88 -11.36
C CYS A 51 -10.60 25.28 -10.02
N LEU A 52 -10.93 26.53 -9.85
CA LEU A 52 -11.96 26.98 -8.90
C LEU A 52 -12.31 28.44 -9.26
N SER A 53 -13.28 28.57 -10.16
CA SER A 53 -13.98 29.84 -10.36
C SER A 53 -15.03 30.01 -9.28
N SER A 54 -14.91 31.17 -8.58
CA SER A 54 -15.99 31.93 -7.95
C SER A 54 -16.86 31.27 -6.88
N SER A 55 -16.45 31.47 -5.62
CA SER A 55 -17.36 32.04 -4.62
C SER A 55 -16.52 32.58 -3.44
N LYS A 56 -16.60 33.88 -3.24
CA LYS A 56 -16.09 34.56 -2.03
C LYS A 56 -16.89 34.02 -0.86
N ILE A 57 -16.21 33.33 0.06
CA ILE A 57 -16.74 33.04 1.38
C ILE A 57 -15.96 33.88 2.36
N GLU A 58 -16.65 34.85 2.96
CA GLU A 58 -16.16 35.66 4.08
C GLU A 58 -15.85 34.74 5.26
N LEU A 59 -14.61 34.86 5.76
CA LEU A 59 -14.19 34.22 7.00
C LEU A 59 -14.76 35.05 8.18
N SER A 60 -15.93 34.68 8.68
CA SER A 60 -16.34 35.04 10.01
C SER A 60 -15.81 33.97 10.99
N CYS A 61 -15.02 34.39 11.97
CA CYS A 61 -14.64 33.58 13.13
C CYS A 61 -15.90 33.12 13.86
N LEU A 62 -16.32 31.91 13.68
CA LEU A 62 -17.35 31.27 14.48
C LEU A 62 -16.69 30.19 15.33
N SER A 63 -16.55 30.49 16.62
CA SER A 63 -16.42 29.51 17.68
C SER A 63 -17.77 28.79 17.82
N SER A 64 -18.02 27.82 16.96
CA SER A 64 -19.13 26.89 17.11
C SER A 64 -18.58 25.48 16.99
N LYS A 65 -18.98 24.63 17.93
CA LYS A 65 -18.75 23.20 17.89
C LYS A 65 -19.05 22.70 16.49
N VAL A 66 -18.03 22.31 15.74
CA VAL A 66 -18.18 21.75 14.42
C VAL A 66 -18.75 20.35 14.63
N ASP A 67 -20.04 20.19 14.43
CA ASP A 67 -20.66 18.87 14.31
C ASP A 67 -20.09 18.22 13.05
N VAL A 68 -19.06 17.38 13.25
CA VAL A 68 -18.40 16.58 12.19
C VAL A 68 -19.38 15.55 11.56
N ALA A 69 -20.61 15.44 12.09
CA ALA A 69 -21.62 14.47 11.67
C ALA A 69 -22.48 14.88 10.46
N GLN A 70 -22.40 16.12 9.97
CA GLN A 70 -23.16 16.56 8.81
C GLN A 70 -22.29 16.66 7.55
N THR A 71 -21.76 15.55 7.12
CA THR A 71 -21.34 15.38 5.74
C THR A 71 -22.57 14.96 4.94
N THR A 72 -22.96 15.74 3.93
CA THR A 72 -23.91 15.30 2.91
C THR A 72 -23.31 14.08 2.21
N THR A 73 -23.70 12.90 2.66
CA THR A 73 -23.25 11.63 2.10
C THR A 73 -24.33 11.13 1.16
N THR A 74 -24.08 11.15 -0.15
CA THR A 74 -24.89 10.39 -1.09
C THR A 74 -24.60 8.91 -0.89
N SER A 75 -25.61 8.12 -0.55
CA SER A 75 -25.45 6.68 -0.47
C SER A 75 -25.62 6.06 -1.86
N VAL A 76 -24.58 5.43 -2.36
CA VAL A 76 -24.64 4.55 -3.53
C VAL A 76 -24.54 3.12 -3.03
N ASN A 77 -25.51 2.27 -3.36
CA ASN A 77 -25.58 0.87 -2.91
C ASN A 77 -25.56 0.68 -1.37
N GLY A 78 -26.15 1.63 -0.62
CA GLY A 78 -26.21 1.55 0.85
C GLY A 78 -24.90 1.91 1.58
N TYR A 79 -23.87 2.37 0.88
CA TYR A 79 -22.62 2.85 1.47
C TYR A 79 -22.53 4.37 1.36
N HIS A 80 -22.05 4.99 2.42
CA HIS A 80 -21.77 6.43 2.40
C HIS A 80 -20.56 6.71 1.50
N LYS A 81 -20.80 7.43 0.41
CA LYS A 81 -19.72 7.92 -0.45
C LYS A 81 -19.16 9.19 0.14
N TYR A 82 -17.84 9.27 0.21
CA TYR A 82 -17.16 10.52 0.58
C TYR A 82 -17.21 11.47 -0.60
N ASP A 83 -18.07 12.50 -0.52
CA ASP A 83 -18.26 13.49 -1.60
C ASP A 83 -17.08 14.47 -1.71
N ARG A 84 -16.30 14.61 -0.64
CA ARG A 84 -15.07 15.39 -0.65
C ARG A 84 -13.93 14.54 -1.18
N LEU A 85 -13.41 14.95 -2.33
CA LEU A 85 -12.22 14.34 -2.90
C LEU A 85 -11.00 14.90 -2.16
N LEU A 86 -10.40 14.08 -1.31
CA LEU A 86 -9.06 14.36 -0.82
C LEU A 86 -8.10 14.34 -2.02
N PRO A 87 -7.21 15.34 -2.16
CA PRO A 87 -6.27 15.35 -3.26
C PRO A 87 -5.36 14.14 -3.18
N CYS A 88 -5.30 13.38 -4.27
CA CYS A 88 -4.34 12.30 -4.43
C CYS A 88 -2.95 12.87 -4.72
N PRO A 89 -1.88 12.14 -4.37
CA PRO A 89 -0.53 12.47 -4.84
C PRO A 89 -0.54 12.57 -6.36
N SER A 90 0.20 13.54 -6.91
CA SER A 90 0.40 13.56 -8.37
C SER A 90 1.12 12.28 -8.80
N GLU A 91 0.77 11.76 -9.97
CA GLU A 91 1.43 10.56 -10.52
C GLU A 91 2.94 10.75 -10.72
N ASN A 92 3.39 11.99 -10.81
CA ASN A 92 4.76 12.38 -11.12
C ASN A 92 5.54 12.96 -9.92
N GLY A 93 4.97 12.98 -8.73
CA GLY A 93 5.60 13.54 -7.54
C GLY A 93 5.58 12.58 -6.34
N PRO A 94 6.55 12.70 -5.42
CA PRO A 94 6.53 11.92 -4.19
C PRO A 94 5.31 12.33 -3.34
N PRO A 95 4.73 11.39 -2.57
CA PRO A 95 3.64 11.71 -1.65
C PRO A 95 4.11 12.72 -0.60
N ARG A 96 3.28 13.74 -0.33
CA ARG A 96 3.57 14.73 0.69
C ARG A 96 3.31 14.16 2.07
N VAL A 97 4.40 13.98 2.85
CA VAL A 97 4.34 13.55 4.25
C VAL A 97 5.01 14.62 5.10
N GLU A 98 4.26 15.20 6.02
CA GLU A 98 4.75 16.23 6.94
C GLU A 98 5.07 15.62 8.30
N HIS A 99 6.18 16.08 8.88
CA HIS A 99 6.66 15.67 10.19
C HIS A 99 6.67 16.89 11.09
N LEU A 100 5.89 16.86 12.17
CA LEU A 100 5.75 17.98 13.09
C LEU A 100 6.19 17.53 14.49
N VAL A 101 6.69 18.50 15.26
CA VAL A 101 6.85 18.37 16.71
C VAL A 101 5.98 19.43 17.35
N VAL A 102 5.07 19.00 18.21
CA VAL A 102 4.10 19.88 18.87
C VAL A 102 4.84 20.84 19.78
N SER A 103 4.70 22.16 19.56
CA SER A 103 5.31 23.21 20.38
C SER A 103 4.49 23.54 21.63
N GLU A 104 3.16 23.56 21.48
CA GLU A 104 2.20 23.83 22.54
C GLU A 104 1.11 22.77 22.53
N GLY A 105 0.69 22.30 23.72
CA GLY A 105 -0.36 21.29 23.84
C GLY A 105 -1.72 21.82 23.42
N GLY A 106 -2.52 20.96 22.79
CA GLY A 106 -3.86 21.33 22.31
C GLY A 106 -4.54 20.18 21.55
N PRO A 107 -5.75 20.43 21.02
CA PRO A 107 -6.42 19.50 20.12
C PRO A 107 -5.60 19.28 18.84
N VAL A 108 -5.47 18.04 18.41
CA VAL A 108 -4.63 17.67 17.25
C VAL A 108 -5.11 18.32 15.96
N LEU A 109 -6.43 18.43 15.75
CA LEU A 109 -7.02 19.06 14.57
C LEU A 109 -6.52 20.51 14.43
N GLU A 110 -6.69 21.32 15.49
CA GLU A 110 -6.31 22.75 15.50
C GLU A 110 -4.80 22.92 15.27
N TYR A 111 -4.01 22.07 15.94
CA TYR A 111 -2.57 22.13 15.80
C TYR A 111 -2.12 21.87 14.35
N ILE A 112 -2.68 20.83 13.69
CA ILE A 112 -2.34 20.50 12.31
C ILE A 112 -2.82 21.61 11.35
N CYS A 113 -4.05 22.12 11.51
CA CYS A 113 -4.59 23.20 10.70
C CYS A 113 -3.67 24.43 10.74
N LYS A 114 -3.28 24.86 11.94
CA LYS A 114 -2.39 26.01 12.13
C LYS A 114 -0.99 25.76 11.59
N SER A 115 -0.44 24.55 11.80
CA SER A 115 0.93 24.22 11.42
C SER A 115 1.14 24.06 9.92
N LEU A 116 0.15 23.52 9.21
CA LEU A 116 0.24 23.18 7.79
C LEU A 116 -0.57 24.11 6.88
N ASP A 117 -1.32 25.06 7.45
CA ASP A 117 -2.24 25.95 6.74
C ASP A 117 -3.26 25.14 5.93
N LEU A 118 -3.92 24.18 6.60
CA LEU A 118 -4.90 23.28 5.99
C LEU A 118 -6.31 23.53 6.57
N PRO A 119 -7.37 23.44 5.75
CA PRO A 119 -8.74 23.58 6.22
C PRO A 119 -9.12 22.50 7.25
N PRO A 120 -9.90 22.85 8.31
CA PRO A 120 -10.30 21.90 9.36
C PRO A 120 -10.98 20.63 8.83
N LEU A 121 -11.89 20.76 7.87
CA LEU A 121 -12.57 19.62 7.26
C LEU A 121 -11.59 18.68 6.53
N PHE A 122 -10.58 19.24 5.88
CA PHE A 122 -9.56 18.45 5.21
C PHE A 122 -8.72 17.64 6.23
N VAL A 123 -8.33 18.28 7.33
CA VAL A 123 -7.58 17.60 8.41
C VAL A 123 -8.44 16.54 9.10
N ALA A 124 -9.73 16.81 9.32
CA ALA A 124 -10.68 15.83 9.84
C ALA A 124 -10.78 14.60 8.92
N ASP A 125 -10.81 14.80 7.60
CA ASP A 125 -10.79 13.73 6.63
C ASP A 125 -9.48 12.92 6.69
N LEU A 126 -8.32 13.56 6.82
CA LEU A 126 -7.04 12.87 6.99
C LEU A 126 -7.05 11.98 8.24
N ILE A 127 -7.62 12.45 9.35
CA ILE A 127 -7.77 11.66 10.58
C ILE A 127 -8.72 10.48 10.35
N HIS A 128 -9.86 10.70 9.71
CA HIS A 128 -10.84 9.65 9.37
C HIS A 128 -10.21 8.56 8.49
N PHE A 129 -9.42 8.94 7.50
CA PHE A 129 -8.69 7.98 6.64
C PHE A 129 -7.54 7.27 7.36
N GLY A 130 -7.20 7.69 8.59
CA GLY A 130 -6.08 7.13 9.35
C GLY A 130 -4.72 7.57 8.82
N ALA A 131 -4.66 8.73 8.16
CA ALA A 131 -3.47 9.34 7.57
C ALA A 131 -2.60 10.11 8.58
N VAL A 132 -3.07 10.27 9.83
CA VAL A 132 -2.39 11.02 10.88
C VAL A 132 -1.90 10.09 11.98
N TYR A 133 -0.62 10.23 12.33
CA TYR A 133 0.02 9.44 13.36
C TYR A 133 0.68 10.32 14.41
N TYR A 134 0.78 9.81 15.64
CA TYR A 134 1.57 10.42 16.69
C TYR A 134 2.54 9.44 17.34
N ALA A 135 3.60 9.96 17.93
CA ALA A 135 4.43 9.26 18.89
C ALA A 135 4.74 10.22 20.04
N LEU A 136 4.88 9.68 21.26
CA LEU A 136 5.17 10.52 22.42
C LEU A 136 6.54 11.19 22.31
N VAL A 137 7.48 10.55 21.66
CA VAL A 137 8.84 11.08 21.40
C VAL A 137 9.13 10.98 19.90
N CYS A 138 9.82 11.96 19.36
CA CYS A 138 10.24 11.98 17.96
C CYS A 138 11.06 10.75 17.61
N PRO A 139 10.69 9.98 16.57
CA PRO A 139 11.48 8.84 16.10
C PRO A 139 12.86 9.28 15.59
N GLN A 140 13.80 8.35 15.58
CA GLN A 140 15.13 8.62 15.05
C GLN A 140 15.06 9.03 13.58
N PRO A 141 15.69 10.14 13.17
CA PRO A 141 15.67 10.58 11.78
C PRO A 141 16.39 9.57 10.88
N PRO A 142 15.97 9.46 9.61
CA PRO A 142 16.62 8.58 8.66
C PRO A 142 18.04 9.06 8.35
N PRO A 143 18.91 8.20 7.81
CA PRO A 143 20.28 8.58 7.42
C PRO A 143 20.36 9.75 6.43
N SER A 144 19.28 9.94 5.64
CA SER A 144 19.14 11.03 4.66
C SER A 144 18.59 12.33 5.26
N ALA A 145 18.41 12.43 6.58
CA ALA A 145 17.89 13.61 7.23
C ALA A 145 18.84 14.81 7.10
N THR A 146 18.25 16.00 6.91
CA THR A 146 19.02 17.24 6.82
C THR A 146 19.66 17.61 8.18
N PRO A 147 20.73 18.40 8.18
CA PRO A 147 21.34 18.89 9.43
C PRO A 147 20.35 19.57 10.35
N GLU A 148 19.40 20.32 9.80
CA GLU A 148 18.34 20.99 10.57
C GLU A 148 17.39 19.99 11.22
N GLN A 149 16.98 18.95 10.50
CA GLN A 149 16.15 17.87 11.04
C GLN A 149 16.86 17.14 12.18
N ILE A 150 18.18 16.89 12.05
CA ILE A 150 18.99 16.28 13.10
C ILE A 150 19.11 17.20 14.32
N ARG A 151 19.26 18.50 14.10
CA ARG A 151 19.30 19.51 15.17
C ARG A 151 18.01 19.51 15.98
N ILE A 152 16.86 19.63 15.30
CA ILE A 152 15.53 19.60 15.94
C ILE A 152 15.34 18.29 16.72
N PHE A 153 15.70 17.15 16.11
CA PHE A 153 15.60 15.85 16.78
C PHE A 153 16.41 15.84 18.10
N LYS A 154 17.68 16.28 18.08
CA LYS A 154 18.53 16.34 19.28
C LYS A 154 17.95 17.24 20.36
N GLU A 155 17.39 18.39 19.97
CA GLU A 155 16.75 19.35 20.89
C GLU A 155 15.55 18.72 21.59
N VAL A 156 14.59 18.16 20.84
CA VAL A 156 13.33 17.61 21.39
C VAL A 156 13.51 16.26 22.10
N THR A 157 14.61 15.56 21.85
CA THR A 157 14.92 14.28 22.51
C THR A 157 15.98 14.42 23.60
N ALA A 158 16.38 15.63 23.94
CA ALA A 158 17.35 15.85 25.01
C ALA A 158 16.81 15.32 26.36
N PRO A 159 17.64 14.67 27.18
CA PRO A 159 17.18 14.11 28.47
C PRO A 159 16.51 15.13 29.38
N SER A 160 16.99 16.37 29.37
CA SER A 160 16.42 17.50 30.13
C SER A 160 14.99 17.89 29.68
N VAL A 161 14.66 17.64 28.41
CA VAL A 161 13.32 17.88 27.86
C VAL A 161 12.41 16.69 28.17
N LEU A 162 12.92 15.48 27.94
CA LEU A 162 12.14 14.24 28.15
C LEU A 162 11.79 14.04 29.63
N SER A 163 12.69 14.35 30.56
CA SER A 163 12.45 14.17 32.01
C SER A 163 11.29 15.01 32.55
N LYS A 164 10.93 16.12 31.88
CA LYS A 164 9.82 16.99 32.27
C LYS A 164 8.45 16.48 31.82
N ARG A 165 8.39 15.47 30.96
CA ARG A 165 7.13 14.99 30.36
C ARG A 165 6.56 13.81 31.13
N THR A 166 5.35 13.96 31.66
CA THR A 166 4.64 12.92 32.43
C THR A 166 4.20 11.75 31.58
N SER A 167 3.86 11.98 30.32
CA SER A 167 3.37 10.94 29.37
C SER A 167 4.39 9.86 29.03
N ILE A 168 5.69 10.15 29.22
CA ILE A 168 6.77 9.18 28.94
C ILE A 168 7.35 8.56 30.22
N LYS A 169 6.87 9.00 31.40
CA LYS A 169 7.35 8.45 32.65
C LYS A 169 7.13 6.94 32.72
N GLY A 170 8.17 6.19 33.05
CA GLY A 170 8.13 4.72 33.11
C GLY A 170 8.20 4.00 31.76
N LYS A 171 8.35 4.72 30.64
CA LYS A 171 8.53 4.13 29.31
C LYS A 171 9.99 4.21 28.85
N THR A 172 10.43 3.20 28.13
CA THR A 172 11.69 3.27 27.39
C THR A 172 11.54 4.26 26.21
N VAL A 173 12.65 4.81 25.73
CA VAL A 173 12.66 5.69 24.55
C VAL A 173 12.06 4.98 23.34
N ARG A 174 12.35 3.69 23.16
CA ARG A 174 11.81 2.88 22.06
C ARG A 174 10.29 2.74 22.11
N GLU A 175 9.73 2.57 23.29
CA GLU A 175 8.26 2.52 23.47
C GLU A 175 7.62 3.88 23.22
N ALA A 176 8.25 4.96 23.69
CA ALA A 176 7.76 6.33 23.46
C ALA A 176 7.86 6.77 22.01
N GLN A 177 8.76 6.21 21.22
CA GLN A 177 8.91 6.44 19.78
C GLN A 177 7.97 5.60 18.90
N LYS A 178 7.21 4.67 19.50
CA LYS A 178 6.22 3.88 18.75
C LYS A 178 5.11 4.76 18.25
N THR A 179 4.82 4.67 16.94
CA THR A 179 3.78 5.47 16.30
C THR A 179 2.41 4.82 16.40
N PHE A 180 1.39 5.62 16.71
CA PHE A 180 -0.01 5.22 16.75
C PHE A 180 -0.83 6.16 15.87
N ARG A 181 -1.94 5.67 15.32
CA ARG A 181 -2.87 6.53 14.59
C ARG A 181 -3.65 7.43 15.53
N ILE A 182 -3.88 8.67 15.10
CA ILE A 182 -4.91 9.54 15.65
C ILE A 182 -6.26 8.99 15.19
N THR A 183 -7.20 8.84 16.12
CA THR A 183 -8.54 8.28 15.85
C THR A 183 -9.67 9.28 16.10
N HIS A 184 -9.39 10.37 16.79
CA HIS A 184 -10.37 11.40 17.13
C HIS A 184 -9.81 12.80 16.85
N VAL A 185 -10.64 13.65 16.28
CA VAL A 185 -10.26 15.04 15.92
C VAL A 185 -9.91 15.88 17.13
N GLU A 186 -10.57 15.62 18.27
CA GLU A 186 -10.36 16.31 19.55
C GLU A 186 -9.25 15.68 20.41
N GLN A 187 -8.51 14.70 19.89
CA GLN A 187 -7.43 14.07 20.66
C GLN A 187 -6.41 15.12 21.07
N PHE A 188 -6.19 15.25 22.39
CA PHE A 188 -5.18 16.17 22.92
C PHE A 188 -3.77 15.63 22.64
N VAL A 189 -2.90 16.51 22.17
CA VAL A 189 -1.46 16.25 21.98
C VAL A 189 -0.68 17.24 22.82
N GLU A 190 0.25 16.75 23.63
CA GLU A 190 1.09 17.60 24.49
C GLU A 190 2.32 18.13 23.75
N ALA A 191 2.92 19.18 24.26
CA ALA A 191 4.18 19.71 23.75
C ALA A 191 5.26 18.62 23.69
N GLY A 192 6.03 18.58 22.59
CA GLY A 192 7.03 17.57 22.32
C GLY A 192 6.50 16.26 21.70
N THR A 193 5.18 16.11 21.51
CA THR A 193 4.61 15.01 20.74
C THR A 193 5.02 15.14 19.28
N TYR A 194 5.43 14.02 18.69
CA TYR A 194 5.69 13.94 17.25
C TYR A 194 4.42 13.59 16.50
N LEU A 195 4.17 14.30 15.39
CA LEU A 195 3.08 13.98 14.46
C LEU A 195 3.64 13.69 13.07
N ARG A 196 3.05 12.70 12.40
CA ARG A 196 3.29 12.40 10.99
C ARG A 196 1.96 12.49 10.26
N VAL A 197 1.88 13.40 9.29
CA VAL A 197 0.66 13.68 8.53
C VAL A 197 0.90 13.36 7.07
N HIS A 198 0.19 12.37 6.56
CA HIS A 198 0.15 12.07 5.13
C HIS A 198 -0.90 13.00 4.50
N VAL A 199 -0.44 14.10 3.89
CA VAL A 199 -1.33 15.16 3.39
C VAL A 199 -2.08 14.72 2.13
N HIS A 200 -1.48 13.83 1.33
CA HIS A 200 -2.09 13.29 0.12
C HIS A 200 -2.18 11.75 0.22
N PRO A 201 -3.16 11.22 0.93
CA PRO A 201 -3.32 9.77 1.09
C PRO A 201 -3.68 9.12 -0.24
N LYS A 202 -3.22 7.89 -0.44
CA LYS A 202 -3.61 7.07 -1.59
C LYS A 202 -5.09 6.74 -1.49
N ARG A 203 -5.84 6.90 -2.58
CA ARG A 203 -7.29 6.70 -2.61
C ARG A 203 -7.67 5.42 -3.36
N PHE A 204 -8.76 4.81 -2.91
CA PHE A 204 -9.39 3.65 -3.53
C PHE A 204 -10.90 3.88 -3.70
N PRO A 205 -11.31 4.87 -4.52
CA PRO A 205 -12.71 5.29 -4.64
C PRO A 205 -13.63 4.17 -5.14
N ARG A 206 -13.10 3.19 -5.83
CA ARG A 206 -13.84 2.01 -6.28
C ARG A 206 -14.51 1.25 -5.13
N CYS A 207 -14.02 1.38 -3.89
CA CYS A 207 -14.67 0.78 -2.72
C CYS A 207 -16.13 1.19 -2.56
N TYR A 208 -16.51 2.40 -3.02
CA TYR A 208 -17.89 2.92 -2.92
C TYR A 208 -18.82 2.43 -4.04
N GLU A 209 -18.27 1.84 -5.10
CA GLU A 209 -19.00 1.40 -6.30
C GLU A 209 -19.38 -0.08 -6.24
N ILE A 210 -18.79 -0.83 -5.30
CA ILE A 210 -18.89 -2.27 -5.22
C ILE A 210 -20.08 -2.68 -4.35
N ASP A 211 -20.87 -3.62 -4.83
CA ASP A 211 -21.78 -4.39 -3.98
C ASP A 211 -20.98 -5.43 -3.18
N TRP A 212 -20.58 -5.03 -1.98
CA TRP A 212 -19.76 -5.85 -1.10
C TRP A 212 -20.46 -7.11 -0.61
N LYS A 213 -21.79 -7.10 -0.45
CA LYS A 213 -22.53 -8.31 -0.05
C LYS A 213 -22.39 -9.40 -1.08
N SER A 214 -22.48 -9.04 -2.35
CA SER A 214 -22.32 -9.99 -3.45
C SER A 214 -20.91 -10.57 -3.56
N ARG A 215 -19.90 -9.92 -2.95
CA ARG A 215 -18.50 -10.39 -2.96
C ARG A 215 -18.15 -11.31 -1.81
N ILE A 216 -19.04 -11.51 -0.85
CA ILE A 216 -18.81 -12.44 0.25
C ILE A 216 -19.00 -13.88 -0.25
N ILE A 217 -17.95 -14.71 -0.13
CA ILE A 217 -17.98 -16.13 -0.48
C ILE A 217 -18.49 -16.95 0.72
N ALA A 218 -17.95 -16.68 1.90
CA ALA A 218 -18.32 -17.40 3.14
C ALA A 218 -18.19 -16.50 4.36
N VAL A 219 -19.05 -16.78 5.35
CA VAL A 219 -19.00 -16.17 6.70
C VAL A 219 -19.04 -17.28 7.73
N THR A 220 -18.06 -17.28 8.61
CA THR A 220 -17.99 -18.21 9.77
C THR A 220 -17.87 -17.40 11.06
N ASP A 221 -17.84 -18.06 12.21
CA ASP A 221 -17.61 -17.38 13.49
C ASP A 221 -16.19 -16.82 13.62
N SER A 222 -15.22 -17.37 12.89
CA SER A 222 -13.81 -17.03 13.02
C SER A 222 -13.28 -16.14 11.88
N TYR A 223 -13.84 -16.27 10.67
CA TYR A 223 -13.35 -15.58 9.47
C TYR A 223 -14.43 -15.34 8.44
N VAL A 224 -14.10 -14.51 7.48
CA VAL A 224 -14.86 -14.23 6.25
C VAL A 224 -13.95 -14.50 5.07
N VAL A 225 -14.49 -15.13 4.03
CA VAL A 225 -13.82 -15.27 2.73
C VAL A 225 -14.47 -14.33 1.75
N LEU A 226 -13.65 -13.51 1.11
CA LEU A 226 -14.07 -12.47 0.19
C LEU A 226 -13.50 -12.75 -1.21
N ASP A 227 -14.33 -12.60 -2.23
CA ASP A 227 -13.88 -12.42 -3.63
C ASP A 227 -13.50 -10.95 -3.82
N LYS A 228 -12.23 -10.65 -3.56
CA LYS A 228 -11.72 -9.28 -3.61
C LYS A 228 -11.81 -8.71 -5.03
N PRO A 229 -12.47 -7.56 -5.24
CA PRO A 229 -12.45 -6.88 -6.53
C PRO A 229 -11.11 -6.16 -6.77
N ALA A 230 -10.72 -6.05 -8.05
CA ALA A 230 -9.55 -5.26 -8.45
C ALA A 230 -9.75 -3.77 -8.14
N GLY A 231 -8.63 -3.03 -8.03
CA GLY A 231 -8.63 -1.60 -7.71
C GLY A 231 -8.92 -1.29 -6.24
N THR A 232 -8.86 -2.30 -5.35
CA THR A 232 -9.09 -2.15 -3.91
C THR A 232 -7.92 -2.72 -3.11
N SER A 233 -7.67 -2.16 -1.92
CA SER A 233 -6.68 -2.68 -0.99
C SER A 233 -7.33 -3.65 0.00
N VAL A 234 -6.66 -4.75 0.36
CA VAL A 234 -7.22 -5.73 1.33
C VAL A 234 -7.44 -5.10 2.70
N GLY A 235 -6.40 -4.50 3.28
CA GLY A 235 -6.45 -3.94 4.65
C GLY A 235 -6.12 -2.45 4.71
N GLY A 236 -6.18 -1.76 3.58
CA GLY A 236 -5.77 -0.38 3.46
C GLY A 236 -4.25 -0.20 3.38
N THR A 237 -3.84 1.05 3.40
CA THR A 237 -2.44 1.48 3.34
C THR A 237 -2.04 2.19 4.64
N SER A 238 -0.79 2.62 4.74
CA SER A 238 -0.34 3.41 5.90
C SER A 238 -1.11 4.73 6.05
N ASP A 239 -1.61 5.27 4.95
CA ASP A 239 -2.27 6.58 4.85
C ASP A 239 -3.77 6.51 4.54
N ASN A 240 -4.32 5.31 4.31
CA ASN A 240 -5.75 5.11 4.07
C ASN A 240 -6.19 3.71 4.53
N ILE A 241 -6.85 3.63 5.68
CA ILE A 241 -7.46 2.39 6.19
C ILE A 241 -8.96 2.34 5.93
N GLU A 242 -9.54 3.47 5.62
CA GLU A 242 -10.98 3.60 5.39
C GLU A 242 -11.40 2.86 4.11
N GLU A 243 -10.75 3.16 3.00
CA GLU A 243 -11.04 2.56 1.70
C GLU A 243 -10.33 1.20 1.56
N SER A 244 -10.83 0.20 2.28
CA SER A 244 -10.26 -1.15 2.26
C SER A 244 -11.34 -2.24 2.23
N CYS A 245 -10.99 -3.41 1.70
CA CYS A 245 -11.87 -4.58 1.70
C CYS A 245 -12.30 -4.95 3.13
N ALA A 246 -11.38 -4.90 4.09
CA ALA A 246 -11.69 -5.22 5.48
C ALA A 246 -12.75 -4.28 6.06
N THR A 247 -12.65 -2.97 5.82
CA THR A 247 -13.62 -1.98 6.29
C THR A 247 -14.98 -2.16 5.63
N PHE A 248 -15.01 -2.24 4.30
CA PHE A 248 -16.27 -2.31 3.56
C PHE A 248 -16.99 -3.65 3.70
N ALA A 249 -16.26 -4.78 3.72
CA ALA A 249 -16.86 -6.08 4.01
C ALA A 249 -17.44 -6.13 5.44
N SER A 250 -16.75 -5.53 6.42
CA SER A 250 -17.29 -5.45 7.79
C SER A 250 -18.60 -4.67 7.85
N ARG A 251 -18.68 -3.53 7.16
CA ARG A 251 -19.92 -2.73 7.07
C ARG A 251 -21.04 -3.49 6.38
N ALA A 252 -20.74 -4.15 5.27
CA ALA A 252 -21.71 -4.95 4.52
C ALA A 252 -22.31 -6.07 5.35
N LEU A 253 -21.54 -6.62 6.29
CA LEU A 253 -21.97 -7.68 7.22
C LEU A 253 -22.50 -7.14 8.54
N GLY A 254 -22.52 -5.83 8.77
CA GLY A 254 -23.00 -5.22 10.00
C GLY A 254 -22.08 -5.46 11.22
N PHE A 255 -20.79 -5.75 11.00
CA PHE A 255 -19.85 -5.96 12.10
C PHE A 255 -19.44 -4.62 12.73
N SER A 256 -19.51 -4.53 14.04
CA SER A 256 -19.10 -3.34 14.81
C SER A 256 -17.57 -3.13 14.82
N THR A 257 -16.80 -4.20 14.67
CA THR A 257 -15.34 -4.15 14.62
C THR A 257 -14.84 -4.54 13.22
N PRO A 258 -13.87 -3.79 12.67
CA PRO A 258 -13.31 -4.14 11.36
C PRO A 258 -12.64 -5.51 11.35
N LEU A 259 -12.87 -6.26 10.28
CA LEU A 259 -12.20 -7.51 9.99
C LEU A 259 -10.68 -7.29 9.92
N LYS A 260 -9.91 -8.32 10.23
CA LYS A 260 -8.44 -8.27 10.28
C LYS A 260 -7.85 -9.01 9.09
N THR A 261 -6.88 -8.40 8.45
CA THR A 261 -6.14 -8.99 7.34
C THR A 261 -5.28 -10.16 7.79
N THR A 262 -5.47 -11.33 7.20
CA THR A 262 -4.61 -12.51 7.41
C THR A 262 -3.52 -12.62 6.34
N HIS A 263 -3.79 -12.17 5.14
CA HIS A 263 -2.84 -12.07 4.04
C HIS A 263 -3.27 -10.96 3.09
N GLN A 264 -2.44 -10.67 2.10
CA GLN A 264 -2.72 -9.67 1.09
C GLN A 264 -2.53 -10.23 -0.31
N ILE A 265 -3.27 -9.68 -1.27
CA ILE A 265 -3.02 -9.76 -2.70
C ILE A 265 -2.94 -8.32 -3.24
N ASP A 266 -2.34 -8.15 -4.40
CA ASP A 266 -2.09 -6.83 -4.98
C ASP A 266 -3.41 -6.08 -5.26
N ASN A 267 -3.37 -4.75 -5.30
CA ASN A 267 -4.59 -3.94 -5.49
C ASN A 267 -5.30 -4.27 -6.80
N CYS A 268 -4.53 -4.49 -7.86
CA CYS A 268 -5.02 -4.84 -9.21
C CYS A 268 -5.42 -6.32 -9.36
N THR A 269 -5.07 -7.19 -8.40
CA THR A 269 -5.40 -8.62 -8.41
C THR A 269 -6.78 -8.85 -7.80
N GLU A 270 -7.59 -9.71 -8.43
CA GLU A 270 -8.90 -10.14 -7.92
C GLU A 270 -8.81 -11.48 -7.19
N GLY A 271 -9.89 -11.86 -6.49
CA GLY A 271 -10.11 -13.22 -6.02
C GLY A 271 -10.03 -13.42 -4.50
N CYS A 272 -9.84 -14.67 -4.10
CA CYS A 272 -10.01 -15.15 -2.73
C CYS A 272 -9.08 -14.49 -1.71
N VAL A 273 -9.68 -13.89 -0.68
CA VAL A 273 -8.99 -13.33 0.48
C VAL A 273 -9.70 -13.77 1.75
N VAL A 274 -8.95 -14.27 2.73
CA VAL A 274 -9.44 -14.60 4.06
C VAL A 274 -9.23 -13.41 5.00
N LEU A 275 -10.29 -12.98 5.67
CA LEU A 275 -10.28 -11.91 6.67
C LEU A 275 -10.70 -12.51 8.03
N ALA A 276 -9.92 -12.32 9.06
CA ALA A 276 -10.22 -12.83 10.39
C ALA A 276 -11.20 -11.91 11.14
N ARG A 277 -12.13 -12.50 11.90
CA ARG A 277 -13.03 -11.77 12.80
C ARG A 277 -12.33 -11.40 14.11
N THR A 278 -11.37 -12.20 14.55
CA THR A 278 -10.65 -12.00 15.82
C THR A 278 -9.13 -11.92 15.61
N LYS A 279 -8.42 -11.39 16.61
CA LYS A 279 -6.94 -11.37 16.62
C LYS A 279 -6.35 -12.76 16.75
N GLU A 280 -7.02 -13.61 17.51
CA GLU A 280 -6.63 -14.98 17.80
C GLU A 280 -6.63 -15.80 16.51
N TYR A 281 -7.73 -15.76 15.74
CA TYR A 281 -7.80 -16.47 14.46
C TYR A 281 -6.80 -15.90 13.44
N CYS A 282 -6.61 -14.57 13.42
CA CYS A 282 -5.60 -13.95 12.59
C CYS A 282 -4.19 -14.53 12.86
N SER A 283 -3.84 -14.72 14.13
CA SER A 283 -2.57 -15.33 14.56
C SER A 283 -2.48 -16.80 14.16
N ILE A 284 -3.56 -17.57 14.31
CA ILE A 284 -3.66 -18.98 13.89
C ILE A 284 -3.43 -19.08 12.38
N PHE A 285 -4.13 -18.26 11.60
CA PHE A 285 -4.00 -18.30 10.13
C PHE A 285 -2.61 -17.88 9.64
N HIS A 286 -1.98 -16.90 10.29
CA HIS A 286 -0.58 -16.56 10.05
C HIS A 286 0.36 -17.76 10.36
N GLY A 287 0.05 -18.56 11.37
CA GLY A 287 0.74 -19.83 11.67
C GLY A 287 0.64 -20.78 10.49
N LYS A 288 -0.57 -21.06 10.01
CA LYS A 288 -0.83 -21.94 8.85
C LYS A 288 -0.08 -21.49 7.59
N ILE A 289 -0.03 -20.16 7.32
CA ILE A 289 0.75 -19.63 6.19
C ILE A 289 2.25 -19.90 6.37
N ARG A 290 2.82 -19.66 7.56
CA ARG A 290 4.25 -19.92 7.83
C ARG A 290 4.61 -21.40 7.69
N GLU A 291 3.71 -22.27 8.09
CA GLU A 291 3.83 -23.73 8.00
C GLU A 291 3.52 -24.27 6.60
N LYS A 292 3.18 -23.40 5.64
CA LYS A 292 2.81 -23.75 4.26
C LYS A 292 1.59 -24.66 4.16
N LYS A 293 0.70 -24.61 5.14
CA LYS A 293 -0.57 -25.37 5.16
C LYS A 293 -1.70 -24.68 4.39
N VAL A 294 -1.46 -23.47 3.86
CA VAL A 294 -2.42 -22.74 3.04
C VAL A 294 -1.99 -22.85 1.59
N LYS A 295 -2.79 -23.52 0.78
CA LYS A 295 -2.64 -23.63 -0.67
C LYS A 295 -3.34 -22.43 -1.32
N LYS A 296 -2.71 -21.83 -2.32
CA LYS A 296 -3.24 -20.70 -3.09
C LYS A 296 -3.03 -20.94 -4.56
N LEU A 297 -4.14 -21.08 -5.29
CA LEU A 297 -4.10 -21.19 -6.74
C LEU A 297 -4.48 -19.84 -7.37
N TYR A 298 -3.81 -19.56 -8.45
CA TYR A 298 -4.05 -18.38 -9.27
C TYR A 298 -4.38 -18.79 -10.70
N LEU A 299 -5.26 -18.02 -11.34
CA LEU A 299 -5.37 -17.97 -12.78
C LEU A 299 -4.65 -16.70 -13.26
N ALA A 300 -3.78 -16.86 -14.24
CA ALA A 300 -3.08 -15.76 -14.89
C ALA A 300 -3.34 -15.81 -16.39
N LEU A 301 -3.75 -14.67 -16.97
CA LEU A 301 -3.82 -14.48 -18.41
C LEU A 301 -2.53 -13.79 -18.86
N THR A 302 -1.68 -14.49 -19.58
CA THR A 302 -0.36 -14.02 -20.02
C THR A 302 -0.32 -13.75 -21.51
N ALA A 303 0.52 -12.81 -21.92
CA ALA A 303 0.67 -12.41 -23.33
C ALA A 303 1.53 -13.38 -24.15
N ALA A 304 2.22 -14.31 -23.50
CA ALA A 304 3.03 -15.36 -24.12
C ALA A 304 2.92 -16.66 -23.30
N PRO A 305 3.25 -17.83 -23.87
CA PRO A 305 3.18 -19.10 -23.15
C PRO A 305 4.17 -19.17 -22.00
N VAL A 306 3.76 -19.82 -20.92
CA VAL A 306 4.59 -20.04 -19.73
C VAL A 306 4.94 -21.53 -19.65
N PRO A 307 6.21 -21.89 -19.42
CA PRO A 307 6.61 -23.29 -19.23
C PRO A 307 5.88 -23.93 -18.04
N ILE A 308 5.38 -25.16 -18.25
CA ILE A 308 4.78 -25.96 -17.17
C ILE A 308 5.87 -26.43 -16.22
N GLY A 309 5.56 -26.45 -14.91
CA GLY A 309 6.46 -26.89 -13.86
C GLY A 309 6.85 -25.79 -12.89
N ILE A 310 7.90 -26.04 -12.11
CA ILE A 310 8.34 -25.13 -11.05
C ILE A 310 9.25 -24.05 -11.60
N ILE A 311 8.83 -22.79 -11.45
CA ILE A 311 9.63 -21.61 -11.77
C ILE A 311 10.25 -21.10 -10.49
N THR A 312 11.58 -20.98 -10.49
CA THR A 312 12.36 -20.51 -9.35
C THR A 312 13.12 -19.24 -9.72
N HIS A 313 12.95 -18.19 -8.89
CA HIS A 313 13.71 -16.94 -8.99
C HIS A 313 14.15 -16.48 -7.60
N TYR A 314 15.08 -15.55 -7.57
CA TYR A 314 15.50 -14.83 -6.37
C TYR A 314 15.07 -13.37 -6.49
N MET A 315 14.31 -12.86 -5.51
CA MET A 315 13.74 -11.51 -5.53
C MET A 315 14.54 -10.58 -4.63
N ARG A 316 14.91 -9.40 -5.16
CA ARG A 316 15.62 -8.36 -4.41
C ARG A 316 14.84 -7.95 -3.15
N PRO A 317 15.48 -7.87 -1.96
CA PRO A 317 14.81 -7.58 -0.69
C PRO A 317 14.52 -6.08 -0.50
N ILE A 318 14.02 -5.41 -1.54
CA ILE A 318 13.63 -4.00 -1.51
C ILE A 318 12.14 -3.89 -1.73
N ASN A 319 11.45 -3.14 -0.86
CA ASN A 319 10.00 -2.97 -0.93
C ASN A 319 9.56 -1.85 -1.89
N VAL A 320 10.26 -1.71 -3.01
CA VAL A 320 9.90 -0.78 -4.10
C VAL A 320 9.45 -1.60 -5.30
N ALA A 321 8.37 -1.21 -5.93
CA ALA A 321 7.87 -1.79 -7.17
C ALA A 321 8.38 -0.97 -8.38
N PRO A 322 8.59 -1.61 -9.54
CA PRO A 322 8.47 -3.03 -9.81
C PRO A 322 9.56 -3.86 -9.10
N ARG A 323 9.24 -5.13 -8.82
CA ARG A 323 10.15 -6.05 -8.15
C ARG A 323 11.18 -6.60 -9.13
N LEU A 324 12.45 -6.61 -8.72
CA LEU A 324 13.52 -7.24 -9.46
C LEU A 324 13.66 -8.70 -9.05
N VAL A 325 13.74 -9.59 -10.04
CA VAL A 325 14.00 -11.02 -9.86
C VAL A 325 15.19 -11.45 -10.71
N SER A 326 15.88 -12.52 -10.29
CA SER A 326 16.99 -13.15 -10.97
C SER A 326 16.80 -14.66 -10.96
N GLU A 327 17.17 -15.35 -12.01
CA GLU A 327 17.26 -16.82 -12.04
C GLU A 327 18.47 -17.29 -11.24
N ASP A 328 19.54 -16.51 -11.24
CA ASP A 328 20.76 -16.82 -10.51
C ASP A 328 20.62 -16.51 -9.01
N PHE A 329 21.21 -17.38 -8.20
CA PHE A 329 21.29 -17.15 -6.76
C PHE A 329 22.08 -15.89 -6.44
N ILE A 330 21.45 -14.96 -5.70
CA ILE A 330 22.10 -13.77 -5.17
C ILE A 330 21.97 -13.80 -3.65
N LYS A 331 23.10 -13.71 -2.96
CA LYS A 331 23.17 -13.72 -1.49
C LYS A 331 22.29 -12.61 -0.90
N GLY A 332 21.37 -12.98 0.00
CA GLY A 332 20.44 -12.05 0.64
C GLY A 332 19.15 -11.78 -0.14
N TRP A 333 18.98 -12.31 -1.35
CA TRP A 333 17.72 -12.23 -2.07
C TRP A 333 16.74 -13.32 -1.62
N TYR A 334 15.44 -13.04 -1.69
CA TYR A 334 14.40 -13.96 -1.27
C TYR A 334 14.14 -15.02 -2.34
N LEU A 335 14.17 -16.28 -1.95
CA LEU A 335 13.73 -17.37 -2.80
C LEU A 335 12.23 -17.24 -3.09
N CYS A 336 11.87 -17.26 -4.36
CA CYS A 336 10.51 -17.23 -4.90
C CYS A 336 10.25 -18.45 -5.76
N LYS A 337 9.21 -19.21 -5.43
CA LYS A 337 8.79 -20.40 -6.19
C LYS A 337 7.30 -20.34 -6.48
N LEU A 338 6.95 -20.65 -7.71
CA LEU A 338 5.60 -20.96 -8.14
C LEU A 338 5.63 -22.19 -9.04
N GLU A 339 4.52 -22.89 -9.17
CA GLU A 339 4.36 -24.04 -10.03
C GLU A 339 3.26 -23.71 -11.06
N VAL A 340 3.61 -23.76 -12.32
CA VAL A 340 2.65 -23.67 -13.42
C VAL A 340 2.10 -25.06 -13.66
N MET A 341 0.84 -25.28 -13.29
CA MET A 341 0.17 -26.57 -13.40
C MET A 341 -0.40 -26.80 -14.81
N GLU A 342 -0.89 -25.74 -15.41
CA GLU A 342 -1.50 -25.71 -16.74
C GLU A 342 -1.17 -24.39 -17.44
N CYS A 343 -1.04 -24.45 -18.76
CA CYS A 343 -0.93 -23.28 -19.63
C CYS A 343 -1.67 -23.60 -20.94
N LYS A 344 -2.78 -22.90 -21.18
CA LYS A 344 -3.67 -23.14 -22.34
C LYS A 344 -3.72 -21.88 -23.19
N GLU A 345 -3.60 -22.05 -24.50
CA GLU A 345 -3.84 -20.98 -25.46
C GLU A 345 -5.33 -20.61 -25.46
N VAL A 346 -5.62 -19.32 -25.43
CA VAL A 346 -6.97 -18.76 -25.47
C VAL A 346 -6.97 -17.53 -26.40
N PRO A 347 -8.13 -17.12 -26.94
CA PRO A 347 -8.22 -15.85 -27.66
C PRO A 347 -7.77 -14.69 -26.78
N TRP A 348 -7.15 -13.67 -27.38
CA TRP A 348 -6.93 -12.39 -26.70
C TRP A 348 -8.28 -11.79 -26.30
N PRO A 349 -8.42 -11.18 -25.11
CA PRO A 349 -9.69 -10.61 -24.66
C PRO A 349 -10.25 -9.61 -25.67
N ASP A 350 -11.55 -9.73 -25.94
CA ASP A 350 -12.27 -8.82 -26.83
C ASP A 350 -12.15 -7.36 -26.36
N PRO A 351 -11.98 -6.37 -27.27
CA PRO A 351 -11.91 -4.96 -26.92
C PRO A 351 -13.11 -4.46 -26.08
N VAL A 352 -14.33 -5.00 -26.31
CA VAL A 352 -15.52 -4.66 -25.52
C VAL A 352 -15.36 -5.10 -24.06
N ILE A 353 -14.80 -6.29 -23.84
CA ILE A 353 -14.49 -6.82 -22.50
C ILE A 353 -13.40 -5.97 -21.85
N GLN A 354 -12.32 -5.66 -22.58
CA GLN A 354 -11.25 -4.82 -22.07
C GLN A 354 -11.78 -3.43 -21.66
N GLN A 355 -12.63 -2.82 -22.47
CA GLN A 355 -13.26 -1.53 -22.16
C GLN A 355 -14.18 -1.63 -20.93
N LYS A 356 -15.03 -2.66 -20.85
CA LYS A 356 -15.94 -2.90 -19.73
C LYS A 356 -15.19 -2.98 -18.38
N TYR A 357 -14.04 -3.61 -18.36
CA TYR A 357 -13.21 -3.78 -17.17
C TYR A 357 -12.09 -2.75 -17.06
N CYS A 358 -12.05 -1.76 -17.97
CA CYS A 358 -11.04 -0.69 -18.03
C CYS A 358 -9.61 -1.24 -18.06
N ILE A 359 -9.36 -2.36 -18.74
CA ILE A 359 -8.04 -2.98 -18.80
C ILE A 359 -7.08 -2.04 -19.53
N GLU A 360 -5.94 -1.75 -18.91
CA GLU A 360 -4.93 -0.87 -19.50
C GLU A 360 -4.32 -1.51 -20.74
N ASP A 361 -4.31 -0.80 -21.87
CA ASP A 361 -3.59 -1.23 -23.05
C ASP A 361 -2.08 -1.05 -22.83
N SER A 362 -1.35 -2.13 -22.97
CA SER A 362 0.07 -2.22 -22.68
C SER A 362 0.94 -2.35 -23.92
N GLU A 363 0.39 -2.05 -25.09
CA GLU A 363 1.12 -2.05 -26.38
C GLU A 363 1.82 -3.38 -26.71
N TRP A 364 1.28 -4.50 -26.28
CA TRP A 364 1.84 -5.82 -26.64
C TRP A 364 1.78 -6.02 -28.15
N PRO A 365 2.88 -6.50 -28.79
CA PRO A 365 3.01 -6.52 -30.26
C PRO A 365 1.97 -7.37 -31.00
N SER A 366 1.50 -8.46 -30.39
CA SER A 366 0.49 -9.34 -30.98
C SER A 366 -0.66 -9.54 -30.01
N LYS A 367 -1.88 -9.22 -30.44
CA LYS A 367 -3.12 -9.36 -29.67
C LYS A 367 -4.05 -10.43 -30.25
N ASP A 368 -3.48 -11.42 -30.92
CA ASP A 368 -4.27 -12.51 -31.49
C ASP A 368 -4.58 -13.58 -30.45
N ARG A 369 -3.60 -13.86 -29.59
CA ARG A 369 -3.64 -14.97 -28.64
C ARG A 369 -3.12 -14.55 -27.29
N ALA A 370 -3.70 -15.14 -26.25
CA ALA A 370 -3.22 -15.07 -24.88
C ALA A 370 -3.10 -16.48 -24.31
N TYR A 371 -2.58 -16.62 -23.11
CA TYR A 371 -2.38 -17.91 -22.47
C TYR A 371 -2.92 -17.87 -21.06
N GLU A 372 -3.89 -18.74 -20.78
CA GLU A 372 -4.42 -18.88 -19.42
C GLU A 372 -3.62 -19.95 -18.68
N CYS A 373 -2.99 -19.54 -17.59
CA CYS A 373 -2.15 -20.38 -16.75
C CYS A 373 -2.81 -20.62 -15.40
N LYS A 374 -2.85 -21.89 -14.93
CA LYS A 374 -3.19 -22.24 -13.56
C LYS A 374 -1.91 -22.40 -12.75
N ILE A 375 -1.77 -21.61 -11.67
CA ILE A 375 -0.51 -21.47 -10.93
C ILE A 375 -0.73 -21.78 -9.46
N ASN A 376 0.09 -22.67 -8.90
CA ASN A 376 0.19 -22.93 -7.48
C ASN A 376 1.30 -22.04 -6.86
N LEU A 377 0.94 -21.17 -5.93
CA LEU A 377 1.88 -20.22 -5.33
C LEU A 377 2.59 -20.84 -4.11
N LEU A 378 3.80 -21.35 -4.30
CA LEU A 378 4.58 -22.02 -3.27
C LEU A 378 5.26 -21.08 -2.28
N THR A 379 5.54 -19.84 -2.68
CA THR A 379 6.00 -18.74 -1.81
C THR A 379 5.18 -17.48 -2.12
N GLY A 380 4.93 -16.63 -1.13
CA GLY A 380 4.10 -15.41 -1.28
C GLY A 380 4.89 -14.14 -0.99
N ARG A 381 5.44 -13.50 -2.03
CA ARG A 381 6.08 -12.19 -1.95
C ARG A 381 5.26 -11.18 -2.74
N THR A 382 5.35 -9.91 -2.35
CA THR A 382 4.67 -8.82 -3.06
C THR A 382 5.03 -8.85 -4.54
N HIS A 383 4.02 -8.80 -5.43
CA HIS A 383 4.14 -8.87 -6.88
C HIS A 383 4.86 -10.13 -7.42
N GLN A 384 4.91 -11.23 -6.64
CA GLN A 384 5.72 -12.39 -7.01
C GLN A 384 5.32 -12.98 -8.37
N VAL A 385 4.05 -13.31 -8.55
CA VAL A 385 3.55 -13.93 -9.80
C VAL A 385 3.83 -12.97 -10.97
N ARG A 386 3.48 -11.72 -10.84
CA ARG A 386 3.68 -10.66 -11.85
C ARG A 386 5.14 -10.56 -12.30
N ALA A 387 6.06 -10.44 -11.33
CA ALA A 387 7.49 -10.29 -11.60
C ALA A 387 8.11 -11.57 -12.22
N GLN A 388 7.73 -12.76 -11.73
CA GLN A 388 8.26 -14.02 -12.24
C GLN A 388 7.79 -14.30 -13.67
N LEU A 389 6.51 -14.09 -13.98
CA LEU A 389 5.97 -14.29 -15.31
C LEU A 389 6.57 -13.30 -16.31
N ALA A 390 6.71 -12.02 -15.94
CA ALA A 390 7.38 -11.03 -16.80
C ALA A 390 8.85 -11.40 -17.07
N ALA A 391 9.57 -11.88 -16.07
CA ALA A 391 10.94 -12.35 -16.23
C ALA A 391 11.06 -13.58 -17.15
N CYS A 392 10.02 -14.40 -17.23
CA CYS A 392 9.92 -15.50 -18.22
C CYS A 392 9.57 -15.01 -19.64
N GLY A 393 9.39 -13.71 -19.87
CA GLY A 393 8.94 -13.17 -21.16
C GLY A 393 7.43 -13.33 -21.41
N ALA A 394 6.67 -13.71 -20.39
CA ALA A 394 5.23 -13.92 -20.45
C ALA A 394 4.48 -13.01 -19.47
N PRO A 395 4.46 -11.68 -19.68
CA PRO A 395 3.84 -10.74 -18.78
C PRO A 395 2.32 -10.93 -18.75
N ILE A 396 1.72 -10.51 -17.64
CA ILE A 396 0.27 -10.58 -17.43
C ILE A 396 -0.43 -9.50 -18.27
N VAL A 397 -1.52 -9.84 -18.93
CA VAL A 397 -2.34 -8.92 -19.71
C VAL A 397 -2.89 -7.80 -18.83
N GLY A 398 -2.74 -6.56 -19.26
CA GLY A 398 -3.16 -5.36 -18.52
C GLY A 398 -2.19 -4.92 -17.42
N ASP A 399 -1.05 -5.59 -17.24
CA ASP A 399 -0.07 -5.20 -16.24
C ASP A 399 0.88 -4.11 -16.76
N SER A 400 0.45 -2.87 -16.68
CA SER A 400 1.21 -1.69 -17.12
C SER A 400 2.52 -1.46 -16.37
N MET A 401 2.75 -2.16 -15.26
CA MET A 401 4.02 -2.10 -14.53
C MET A 401 5.06 -3.08 -15.08
N TYR A 402 4.68 -4.32 -15.40
CA TYR A 402 5.61 -5.38 -15.76
C TYR A 402 5.65 -5.69 -17.26
N MET A 403 4.59 -5.43 -18.00
CA MET A 403 4.56 -5.69 -19.44
C MET A 403 5.56 -4.82 -20.24
N PRO A 404 5.75 -3.52 -19.94
CA PRO A 404 6.79 -2.75 -20.61
C PRO A 404 8.21 -3.29 -20.40
N ALA A 405 8.45 -3.94 -19.26
CA ALA A 405 9.72 -4.61 -18.98
C ALA A 405 9.97 -5.79 -19.95
N ALA A 406 8.93 -6.61 -20.15
CA ALA A 406 9.01 -7.76 -21.06
C ALA A 406 9.16 -7.30 -22.53
N ILE A 407 8.44 -6.25 -22.96
CA ILE A 407 8.56 -5.67 -24.31
C ILE A 407 9.99 -5.15 -24.54
N ALA A 408 10.54 -4.43 -23.55
CA ALA A 408 11.91 -3.90 -23.67
C ALA A 408 12.97 -5.01 -23.74
N GLU A 409 12.77 -6.13 -23.03
CA GLU A 409 13.63 -7.30 -23.11
C GLU A 409 13.57 -7.96 -24.48
N MET A 410 12.37 -8.08 -25.07
CA MET A 410 12.20 -8.60 -26.43
C MET A 410 12.87 -7.72 -27.47
N ALA A 411 12.75 -6.39 -27.33
CA ALA A 411 13.33 -5.44 -28.31
C ALA A 411 14.85 -5.37 -28.20
N ASN A 412 15.39 -5.45 -27.00
CA ASN A 412 16.83 -5.35 -26.76
C ASN A 412 17.23 -6.10 -25.48
N PRO A 413 17.54 -7.40 -25.60
CA PRO A 413 18.02 -8.20 -24.49
C PRO A 413 19.25 -7.56 -23.82
N GLY A 414 19.18 -7.34 -22.52
CA GLY A 414 20.23 -6.69 -21.76
C GLY A 414 20.03 -5.18 -21.45
N LEU A 415 19.01 -4.53 -21.99
CA LEU A 415 18.59 -3.19 -21.52
C LEU A 415 17.65 -3.26 -20.31
N ASN A 416 16.87 -4.32 -20.21
CA ASN A 416 15.94 -4.51 -19.13
C ASN A 416 16.68 -4.90 -17.84
N PRO A 417 16.53 -4.15 -16.74
CA PRO A 417 17.12 -4.52 -15.44
C PRO A 417 16.58 -5.84 -14.86
N PHE A 418 15.49 -6.38 -15.42
CA PHE A 418 14.93 -7.69 -15.10
C PHE A 418 15.49 -8.82 -15.97
N GLY A 419 16.28 -8.50 -17.00
CA GLY A 419 16.79 -9.45 -17.99
C GLY A 419 17.84 -10.40 -17.45
N LYS A 420 17.86 -11.61 -18.03
CA LYS A 420 18.73 -12.73 -17.64
C LYS A 420 20.22 -12.47 -17.81
N TYR A 421 20.58 -11.64 -18.78
CA TYR A 421 21.97 -11.51 -19.25
C TYR A 421 22.64 -10.19 -18.93
N LYS A 422 22.01 -9.36 -18.08
CA LYS A 422 22.55 -8.06 -17.79
C LYS A 422 23.78 -8.12 -16.87
N LYS A 423 24.92 -7.76 -17.42
CA LYS A 423 26.16 -7.54 -16.65
C LYS A 423 26.28 -6.04 -16.36
N TYR A 424 26.45 -5.69 -15.11
CA TYR A 424 26.77 -4.33 -14.67
C TYR A 424 28.27 -4.24 -14.37
N THR A 425 28.88 -3.15 -14.80
CA THR A 425 30.31 -2.89 -14.52
C THR A 425 30.52 -2.49 -13.05
N THR A 426 29.53 -1.77 -12.48
CA THR A 426 29.55 -1.33 -11.09
C THR A 426 28.16 -1.42 -10.46
N GLU A 427 28.09 -1.48 -9.12
CA GLU A 427 26.80 -1.39 -8.41
C GLU A 427 26.13 -0.02 -8.60
N SER A 428 26.90 1.06 -8.81
CA SER A 428 26.37 2.39 -9.11
C SER A 428 25.65 2.44 -10.46
N ASP A 429 26.19 1.79 -11.50
CA ASP A 429 25.56 1.72 -12.82
C ASP A 429 24.24 0.95 -12.77
N LYS A 430 24.22 -0.12 -11.96
CA LYS A 430 23.04 -0.93 -11.72
C LYS A 430 21.93 -0.13 -11.04
N GLU A 431 22.25 0.56 -9.95
CA GLU A 431 21.29 1.40 -9.22
C GLU A 431 20.74 2.53 -10.11
N MET A 432 21.59 3.17 -10.90
CA MET A 432 21.18 4.23 -11.83
C MET A 432 20.25 3.68 -12.92
N THR A 433 20.56 2.51 -13.49
CA THR A 433 19.71 1.87 -14.51
C THR A 433 18.35 1.49 -13.94
N VAL A 434 18.33 0.90 -12.75
CA VAL A 434 17.11 0.52 -12.03
C VAL A 434 16.26 1.77 -11.72
N THR A 435 16.87 2.85 -11.26
CA THR A 435 16.17 4.10 -10.95
C THR A 435 15.54 4.73 -12.20
N LYS A 436 16.28 4.78 -13.31
CA LYS A 436 15.75 5.28 -14.60
C LYS A 436 14.60 4.42 -15.11
N TRP A 437 14.70 3.11 -14.96
CA TRP A 437 13.65 2.18 -15.33
C TRP A 437 12.37 2.40 -14.52
N PHE A 438 12.47 2.51 -13.19
CA PHE A 438 11.33 2.78 -12.33
C PHE A 438 10.64 4.11 -12.65
N ALA A 439 11.42 5.15 -12.93
CA ALA A 439 10.86 6.44 -13.33
C ALA A 439 10.06 6.37 -14.65
N ARG A 440 10.46 5.47 -15.55
CA ARG A 440 9.81 5.33 -16.87
C ARG A 440 8.61 4.38 -16.85
N PHE A 441 8.67 3.25 -16.13
CA PHE A 441 7.74 2.14 -16.27
C PHE A 441 7.06 1.70 -14.96
N GLY A 442 7.44 2.22 -13.82
CA GLY A 442 7.00 1.76 -12.48
C GLY A 442 5.57 2.15 -12.08
N LYS A 443 4.63 2.20 -13.01
CA LYS A 443 3.24 2.59 -12.73
C LYS A 443 2.42 1.39 -12.27
N GLU A 444 1.80 1.49 -11.09
CA GLU A 444 0.88 0.46 -10.59
C GLU A 444 -0.45 0.52 -11.37
N PRO A 445 -0.94 -0.61 -11.91
CA PRO A 445 -2.25 -0.68 -12.54
C PRO A 445 -3.34 -0.24 -11.56
N LYS A 446 -4.25 0.64 -11.99
CA LYS A 446 -5.36 1.15 -11.16
C LYS A 446 -6.59 0.25 -11.22
N VAL A 447 -6.64 -0.63 -12.20
CA VAL A 447 -7.77 -1.49 -12.53
C VAL A 447 -7.36 -2.97 -12.52
N ALA A 448 -8.23 -3.86 -12.98
CA ALA A 448 -7.94 -5.27 -13.08
C ALA A 448 -6.80 -5.56 -14.08
N ILE A 449 -6.01 -6.56 -13.75
CA ILE A 449 -5.07 -7.21 -14.66
C ILE A 449 -5.53 -8.66 -14.86
N GLY A 450 -4.94 -9.38 -15.80
CA GLY A 450 -5.22 -10.79 -16.02
C GLY A 450 -4.68 -11.69 -14.90
N LEU A 451 -4.95 -11.39 -13.63
CA LEU A 451 -4.50 -12.17 -12.48
C LEU A 451 -5.58 -12.26 -11.41
N GLN A 452 -5.93 -13.50 -11.05
CA GLN A 452 -6.93 -13.80 -10.03
C GLN A 452 -6.42 -14.87 -9.06
N ALA A 453 -6.55 -14.63 -7.76
CA ALA A 453 -6.45 -15.66 -6.73
C ALA A 453 -7.72 -16.51 -6.78
N CYS A 454 -7.75 -17.52 -7.65
CA CYS A 454 -8.97 -18.24 -7.98
C CYS A 454 -9.42 -19.19 -6.86
N GLU A 455 -8.47 -19.72 -6.08
CA GLU A 455 -8.75 -20.75 -5.07
C GLU A 455 -7.85 -20.52 -3.85
N ILE A 456 -8.41 -20.73 -2.67
CA ILE A 456 -7.68 -20.80 -1.41
C ILE A 456 -8.19 -21.97 -0.59
N SER A 457 -7.27 -22.81 -0.10
CA SER A 457 -7.62 -23.96 0.75
C SER A 457 -6.59 -24.18 1.85
N TRP A 458 -7.02 -24.78 2.95
CA TRP A 458 -6.16 -25.14 4.08
C TRP A 458 -6.73 -26.33 4.87
N ASP A 459 -5.93 -26.86 5.80
CA ASP A 459 -6.26 -28.06 6.58
C ASP A 459 -6.64 -29.24 5.64
N ASP A 460 -5.69 -29.56 4.71
CA ASP A 460 -5.79 -30.66 3.73
C ASP A 460 -7.07 -30.63 2.88
N GLY A 461 -7.62 -29.41 2.65
CA GLY A 461 -8.80 -29.20 1.83
C GLY A 461 -10.12 -29.18 2.58
N GLU A 462 -10.11 -29.35 3.91
CA GLU A 462 -11.32 -29.20 4.74
C GLU A 462 -11.96 -27.82 4.56
N HIS A 463 -11.13 -26.81 4.40
CA HIS A 463 -11.55 -25.46 4.04
C HIS A 463 -11.13 -25.18 2.58
N PHE A 464 -12.10 -25.05 1.71
CA PHE A 464 -11.91 -24.84 0.29
C PHE A 464 -12.85 -23.78 -0.22
N TYR A 465 -12.33 -22.75 -0.92
CA TYR A 465 -13.09 -21.62 -1.44
C TYR A 465 -12.59 -21.22 -2.81
N GLU A 466 -13.53 -20.90 -3.69
CA GLU A 466 -13.26 -20.45 -5.06
C GLU A 466 -13.83 -19.04 -5.28
N ALA A 467 -13.10 -18.22 -6.04
CA ALA A 467 -13.57 -16.96 -6.56
C ALA A 467 -14.49 -17.18 -7.77
N ARG A 468 -15.21 -16.13 -8.15
CA ARG A 468 -16.03 -16.14 -9.37
C ARG A 468 -15.16 -16.34 -10.61
N SER A 469 -15.80 -16.63 -11.76
CA SER A 469 -15.12 -16.64 -13.05
C SER A 469 -14.39 -15.32 -13.30
N PRO A 470 -13.12 -15.35 -13.75
CA PRO A 470 -12.34 -14.15 -13.99
C PRO A 470 -12.91 -13.35 -15.17
N TRP A 471 -12.63 -12.04 -15.16
CA TRP A 471 -13.20 -11.08 -16.11
C TRP A 471 -12.96 -11.47 -17.58
N TRP A 472 -11.82 -12.07 -17.90
CA TRP A 472 -11.47 -12.43 -19.29
C TRP A 472 -12.22 -13.64 -19.83
N ARG A 473 -12.88 -14.42 -18.97
CA ARG A 473 -13.79 -15.50 -19.40
C ARG A 473 -15.21 -15.01 -19.67
N SER A 474 -15.55 -13.75 -19.38
CA SER A 474 -16.90 -13.19 -19.50
C SER A 474 -17.41 -13.03 -20.94
N GLY A 475 -16.84 -13.62 -21.92
CA GLY A 475 -17.28 -13.60 -23.32
C GLY A 475 -16.94 -14.87 -24.07
N MET A 476 -16.47 -15.91 -23.35
CA MET A 476 -16.08 -17.19 -23.91
C MET A 476 -17.23 -18.24 -23.83
N ALA A 477 -18.52 -17.79 -23.74
CA ALA A 477 -19.69 -18.66 -23.73
C ALA A 477 -20.19 -18.91 -25.16
#